data_2fbeec9a3c00cba4fec0f58951c51cd6
#
_entry.id   2fbeec9a3c00cba4fec0f58951c51cd6
#
_cell.length_a   1.000
_cell.length_b   1.000
_cell.length_c   1.000
_cell.angle_alpha   90.00
_cell.angle_beta   90.00
_cell.angle_gamma   90.00
#
_symmetry.space_group_name_H-M   'P 1'
#
loop_
_entity.id
_entity.type
_entity.pdbx_description
1 polymer ?
#
loop_
_entity_poly.entity_id
_entity_poly.type
_entity_poly.pdbx_seq_one_letter_code
_entity_poly.pdbx_strand_id
1 'polypeptide(L)'
;MTVENIKVARRLEQFKASAKEAGVKLTHQRLEIFREVASSQEHPDAETVLRAVQARMPTVSLDTVYRTLWMLNDLGLITTLGRRRESVRFDANLERHHHYICVRCGLARDFESAALNALRIPDAVKEFGSVVSTKVEVRGICESCAKKMAEESVRKNPRQRRKI
;
A
#
# COMPACT_ATOMS: atom_id res chain seq x y z
N MET A 1 17.70 -10.79 14.38
CA MET A 1 17.02 -10.04 13.28
C MET A 1 15.69 -10.71 13.03
N THR A 2 14.61 -9.95 12.98
CA THR A 2 13.27 -10.48 12.65
C THR A 2 13.17 -10.78 11.16
N VAL A 3 12.26 -11.68 10.77
CA VAL A 3 11.98 -12.00 9.35
C VAL A 3 11.63 -10.72 8.56
N GLU A 4 10.94 -9.79 9.18
CA GLU A 4 10.59 -8.48 8.64
C GLU A 4 11.84 -7.66 8.27
N ASN A 5 12.81 -7.58 9.17
CA ASN A 5 14.06 -6.85 8.91
C ASN A 5 14.87 -7.45 7.74
N ILE A 6 14.82 -8.77 7.58
CA ILE A 6 15.47 -9.46 6.45
C ILE A 6 14.76 -9.09 5.12
N LYS A 7 13.43 -9.06 5.11
CA LYS A 7 12.65 -8.66 3.92
C LYS A 7 12.96 -7.20 3.53
N VAL A 8 12.97 -6.28 4.49
CA VAL A 8 13.30 -4.88 4.24
C VAL A 8 14.72 -4.71 3.71
N ALA A 9 15.70 -5.40 4.31
CA ALA A 9 17.08 -5.36 3.82
C ALA A 9 17.20 -5.85 2.38
N ARG A 10 16.54 -6.98 2.03
CA ARG A 10 16.51 -7.50 0.65
C ARG A 10 15.89 -6.50 -0.33
N ARG A 11 14.78 -5.87 0.02
CA ARG A 11 14.13 -4.84 -0.81
C ARG A 11 15.04 -3.62 -1.02
N LEU A 12 15.79 -3.19 0.01
CA LEU A 12 16.77 -2.10 -0.10
C LEU A 12 17.92 -2.45 -1.06
N GLU A 13 18.43 -3.68 -1.03
CA GLU A 13 19.47 -4.11 -1.98
C GLU A 13 18.92 -4.17 -3.42
N GLN A 14 17.69 -4.63 -3.62
CA GLN A 14 17.04 -4.57 -4.94
C GLN A 14 16.92 -3.12 -5.42
N PHE A 15 16.53 -2.18 -4.56
CA PHE A 15 16.48 -0.76 -4.93
C PHE A 15 17.84 -0.22 -5.37
N LYS A 16 18.91 -0.54 -4.62
CA LYS A 16 20.27 -0.11 -4.99
C LYS A 16 20.69 -0.63 -6.37
N ALA A 17 20.39 -1.91 -6.65
CA ALA A 17 20.70 -2.53 -7.93
C ALA A 17 19.91 -1.87 -9.08
N SER A 18 18.58 -1.76 -8.96
CA SER A 18 17.71 -1.16 -9.99
C SER A 18 18.03 0.32 -10.23
N ALA A 19 18.34 1.08 -9.17
CA ALA A 19 18.73 2.48 -9.31
C ALA A 19 20.05 2.62 -10.07
N LYS A 20 21.02 1.72 -9.83
CA LYS A 20 22.29 1.69 -10.57
C LYS A 20 22.08 1.38 -12.04
N GLU A 21 21.26 0.38 -12.37
CA GLU A 21 20.95 0.01 -13.76
C GLU A 21 20.23 1.13 -14.50
N ALA A 22 19.31 1.81 -13.84
CA ALA A 22 18.55 2.93 -14.42
C ALA A 22 19.32 4.27 -14.41
N GLY A 23 20.57 4.31 -13.93
CA GLY A 23 21.34 5.56 -13.83
C GLY A 23 20.77 6.56 -12.81
N VAL A 24 19.96 6.09 -11.88
CA VAL A 24 19.30 6.93 -10.86
C VAL A 24 20.25 7.15 -9.68
N LYS A 25 20.54 8.42 -9.36
CA LYS A 25 21.38 8.76 -8.21
C LYS A 25 20.70 8.35 -6.90
N LEU A 26 21.36 7.47 -6.14
CA LEU A 26 20.98 7.14 -4.79
C LEU A 26 21.32 8.28 -3.85
N THR A 27 20.28 8.83 -3.18
CA THR A 27 20.44 9.82 -2.12
C THR A 27 19.94 9.24 -0.80
N HIS A 28 20.42 9.79 0.31
CA HIS A 28 19.96 9.37 1.63
C HIS A 28 18.44 9.53 1.79
N GLN A 29 17.87 10.62 1.29
CA GLN A 29 16.42 10.85 1.29
C GLN A 29 15.66 9.73 0.55
N ARG A 30 16.10 9.34 -0.65
CA ARG A 30 15.47 8.25 -1.42
C ARG A 30 15.53 6.92 -0.71
N LEU A 31 16.65 6.62 -0.05
CA LEU A 31 16.80 5.39 0.74
C LEU A 31 15.86 5.37 1.95
N GLU A 32 15.74 6.49 2.68
CA GLU A 32 14.84 6.58 3.84
C GLU A 32 13.36 6.53 3.44
N ILE A 33 12.97 7.20 2.34
CA ILE A 33 11.60 7.14 1.81
C ILE A 33 11.26 5.69 1.40
N PHE A 34 12.15 5.02 0.68
CA PHE A 34 11.91 3.62 0.29
C PHE A 34 11.87 2.68 1.50
N ARG A 35 12.76 2.87 2.49
CA ARG A 35 12.75 2.08 3.73
C ARG A 35 11.42 2.18 4.43
N GLU A 36 10.83 3.37 4.50
CA GLU A 36 9.54 3.60 5.15
C GLU A 36 8.42 2.81 4.47
N VAL A 37 8.34 2.86 3.14
CA VAL A 37 7.35 2.06 2.39
C VAL A 37 7.63 0.57 2.50
N ALA A 38 8.89 0.16 2.41
CA ALA A 38 9.29 -1.26 2.45
C ALA A 38 9.05 -1.94 3.81
N SER A 39 9.07 -1.16 4.89
CA SER A 39 8.80 -1.67 6.25
C SER A 39 7.32 -1.59 6.65
N SER A 40 6.49 -0.87 5.88
CA SER A 40 5.07 -0.72 6.20
C SER A 40 4.24 -1.90 5.71
N GLN A 41 3.36 -2.40 6.59
CA GLN A 41 2.31 -3.37 6.24
C GLN A 41 0.96 -2.69 5.96
N GLU A 42 0.89 -1.36 6.07
CA GLU A 42 -0.37 -0.60 5.98
C GLU A 42 -0.53 0.16 4.67
N HIS A 43 0.39 -0.01 3.74
CA HIS A 43 0.40 0.68 2.45
C HIS A 43 0.26 2.20 2.64
N PRO A 44 1.31 2.90 3.09
CA PRO A 44 1.24 4.30 3.45
C PRO A 44 0.96 5.17 2.22
N ASP A 45 0.26 6.27 2.41
CA ASP A 45 0.23 7.38 1.46
C ASP A 45 1.47 8.27 1.60
N ALA A 46 1.65 9.21 0.67
CA ALA A 46 2.81 10.08 0.66
C ALA A 46 2.93 10.97 1.91
N GLU A 47 1.80 11.39 2.49
CA GLU A 47 1.81 12.21 3.71
C GLU A 47 2.23 11.39 4.95
N THR A 48 1.80 10.14 5.02
CA THR A 48 2.22 9.22 6.08
C THR A 48 3.71 8.93 5.98
N VAL A 49 4.21 8.67 4.77
CA VAL A 49 5.66 8.52 4.52
C VAL A 49 6.42 9.79 4.91
N LEU A 50 5.91 10.97 4.54
CA LEU A 50 6.53 12.24 4.89
C LEU A 50 6.68 12.38 6.42
N ARG A 51 5.58 12.20 7.17
CA ARG A 51 5.61 12.31 8.64
C ARG A 51 6.64 11.37 9.27
N ALA A 52 6.70 10.14 8.81
CA ALA A 52 7.64 9.15 9.34
C ALA A 52 9.09 9.48 8.99
N VAL A 53 9.35 9.94 7.76
CA VAL A 53 10.70 10.33 7.32
C VAL A 53 11.15 11.62 8.01
N GLN A 54 10.28 12.61 8.20
CA GLN A 54 10.60 13.88 8.87
C GLN A 54 11.04 13.70 10.32
N ALA A 55 10.65 12.63 10.99
CA ALA A 55 11.16 12.31 12.33
C ALA A 55 12.70 12.13 12.34
N ARG A 56 13.30 11.71 11.22
CA ARG A 56 14.75 11.52 11.06
C ARG A 56 15.40 12.57 10.17
N MET A 57 14.63 13.12 9.24
CA MET A 57 15.10 14.08 8.22
C MET A 57 14.10 15.23 8.07
N PRO A 58 14.09 16.22 9.00
CA PRO A 58 13.08 17.29 9.07
C PRO A 58 12.96 18.14 7.79
N THR A 59 14.02 18.20 6.98
CA THR A 59 14.10 19.03 5.76
C THR A 59 13.47 18.39 4.54
N VAL A 60 12.99 17.15 4.61
CA VAL A 60 12.35 16.49 3.48
C VAL A 60 10.98 17.14 3.21
N SER A 61 10.73 17.50 1.95
CA SER A 61 9.46 18.06 1.51
C SER A 61 8.52 17.00 0.95
N LEU A 62 7.22 17.29 0.93
CA LEU A 62 6.20 16.42 0.33
C LEU A 62 6.47 16.19 -1.18
N ASP A 63 6.93 17.20 -1.90
CA ASP A 63 7.33 17.08 -3.31
C ASP A 63 8.45 16.05 -3.49
N THR A 64 9.47 16.09 -2.62
CA THR A 64 10.56 15.11 -2.62
C THR A 64 10.05 13.68 -2.40
N VAL A 65 9.08 13.51 -1.49
CA VAL A 65 8.45 12.21 -1.23
C VAL A 65 7.69 11.73 -2.47
N TYR A 66 6.81 12.54 -3.05
CA TYR A 66 6.06 12.17 -4.25
C TYR A 66 6.97 11.81 -5.41
N ARG A 67 7.95 12.65 -5.74
CA ARG A 67 8.91 12.39 -6.83
C ARG A 67 9.68 11.10 -6.61
N THR A 68 10.04 10.80 -5.38
CA THR A 68 10.73 9.54 -5.05
C THR A 68 9.78 8.35 -5.20
N LEU A 69 8.55 8.42 -4.69
CA LEU A 69 7.59 7.34 -4.78
C LEU A 69 7.22 7.01 -6.23
N TRP A 70 7.00 8.02 -7.06
CA TRP A 70 6.74 7.80 -8.49
C TRP A 70 7.95 7.21 -9.21
N MET A 71 9.15 7.70 -8.93
CA MET A 71 10.39 7.09 -9.45
C MET A 71 10.52 5.62 -9.05
N LEU A 72 10.22 5.26 -7.80
CA LEU A 72 10.24 3.87 -7.33
C LEU A 72 9.18 3.01 -8.02
N ASN A 73 8.00 3.57 -8.28
CA ASN A 73 6.95 2.91 -9.06
C ASN A 73 7.37 2.66 -10.51
N ASP A 74 7.99 3.65 -11.15
CA ASP A 74 8.51 3.53 -12.53
C ASP A 74 9.63 2.50 -12.64
N LEU A 75 10.43 2.34 -11.59
CA LEU A 75 11.44 1.28 -11.47
C LEU A 75 10.85 -0.10 -11.14
N GLY A 76 9.53 -0.20 -10.93
CA GLY A 76 8.86 -1.45 -10.57
C GLY A 76 9.19 -1.96 -9.15
N LEU A 77 9.68 -1.09 -8.26
CA LEU A 77 10.06 -1.43 -6.89
C LEU A 77 8.93 -1.29 -5.89
N ILE A 78 7.91 -0.55 -6.26
CA ILE A 78 6.64 -0.43 -5.53
C ILE A 78 5.49 -0.44 -6.53
N THR A 79 4.29 -0.71 -6.05
CA THR A 79 3.05 -0.56 -6.81
C THR A 79 2.10 0.40 -6.10
N THR A 80 1.04 0.82 -6.78
CA THR A 80 0.05 1.74 -6.24
C THR A 80 -1.28 1.05 -6.01
N LEU A 81 -1.99 1.46 -4.95
CA LEU A 81 -3.33 1.02 -4.59
C LEU A 81 -4.28 2.21 -4.47
N GLY A 82 -5.56 2.00 -4.76
CA GLY A 82 -6.60 3.00 -4.64
C GLY A 82 -6.89 3.76 -5.94
N ARG A 83 -7.89 4.63 -5.89
CA ARG A 83 -8.32 5.43 -7.05
C ARG A 83 -7.49 6.72 -7.14
N ARG A 84 -7.21 7.19 -8.35
CA ARG A 84 -6.46 8.44 -8.62
C ARG A 84 -7.01 9.71 -7.95
N ARG A 85 -8.24 9.70 -7.44
CA ARG A 85 -8.88 10.84 -6.74
C ARG A 85 -8.89 10.71 -5.22
N GLU A 86 -8.52 9.54 -4.70
CA GLU A 86 -8.31 9.28 -3.27
C GLU A 86 -6.79 9.27 -3.03
N SER A 87 -6.33 9.41 -1.78
CA SER A 87 -4.89 9.32 -1.48
C SER A 87 -4.33 8.00 -2.00
N VAL A 88 -3.43 8.08 -2.97
CA VAL A 88 -2.74 6.91 -3.53
C VAL A 88 -1.90 6.28 -2.44
N ARG A 89 -2.04 4.97 -2.24
CA ARG A 89 -1.22 4.20 -1.31
C ARG A 89 -0.14 3.45 -2.06
N PHE A 90 0.99 3.25 -1.41
CA PHE A 90 2.17 2.63 -2.00
C PHE A 90 2.47 1.30 -1.32
N ASP A 91 2.77 0.30 -2.15
CA ASP A 91 3.02 -1.07 -1.75
C ASP A 91 4.37 -1.55 -2.27
N ALA A 92 5.29 -1.91 -1.37
CA ALA A 92 6.59 -2.48 -1.71
C ALA A 92 6.59 -4.02 -1.70
N ASN A 93 5.45 -4.65 -1.47
CA ASN A 93 5.31 -6.10 -1.60
C ASN A 93 5.06 -6.47 -3.07
N LEU A 94 6.09 -6.93 -3.75
CA LEU A 94 6.01 -7.35 -5.16
C LEU A 94 5.69 -8.84 -5.30
N GLU A 95 5.65 -9.60 -4.22
CA GLU A 95 5.20 -10.99 -4.23
C GLU A 95 3.71 -11.06 -4.57
N ARG A 96 3.25 -12.20 -5.05
CA ARG A 96 1.84 -12.35 -5.45
C ARG A 96 0.94 -12.35 -4.22
N HIS A 97 0.09 -11.36 -4.11
CA HIS A 97 -0.89 -11.20 -3.04
C HIS A 97 -2.12 -10.45 -3.53
N HIS A 98 -3.13 -10.36 -2.69
CA HIS A 98 -4.38 -9.66 -2.93
C HIS A 98 -4.61 -8.62 -1.84
N HIS A 99 -5.53 -7.69 -2.07
CA HIS A 99 -5.78 -6.59 -1.15
C HIS A 99 -7.21 -6.58 -0.63
N TYR A 100 -7.37 -6.37 0.68
CA TYR A 100 -8.62 -5.92 1.27
C TYR A 100 -8.55 -4.42 1.50
N ILE A 101 -9.57 -3.67 1.05
CA ILE A 101 -9.65 -2.22 1.20
C ILE A 101 -10.94 -1.84 1.91
N CYS A 102 -10.81 -1.11 3.03
CA CYS A 102 -11.96 -0.53 3.70
C CYS A 102 -12.44 0.70 2.94
N VAL A 103 -13.69 0.68 2.46
CA VAL A 103 -14.28 1.79 1.70
C VAL A 103 -14.54 3.04 2.55
N ARG A 104 -14.46 2.94 3.89
CA ARG A 104 -14.72 4.05 4.79
C ARG A 104 -13.46 4.78 5.24
N CYS A 105 -12.42 4.07 5.64
CA CYS A 105 -11.19 4.68 6.16
C CYS A 105 -9.96 4.46 5.28
N GLY A 106 -10.11 3.74 4.15
CA GLY A 106 -9.02 3.44 3.25
C GLY A 106 -7.98 2.44 3.81
N LEU A 107 -8.24 1.78 4.96
CA LEU A 107 -7.37 0.72 5.46
C LEU A 107 -7.13 -0.30 4.36
N ALA A 108 -5.89 -0.56 4.02
CA ALA A 108 -5.49 -1.62 3.10
C ALA A 108 -4.75 -2.72 3.88
N ARG A 109 -5.00 -3.99 3.52
CA ARG A 109 -4.34 -5.16 4.08
C ARG A 109 -4.06 -6.18 3.00
N ASP A 110 -2.86 -6.75 3.03
CA ASP A 110 -2.50 -7.89 2.19
C ASP A 110 -3.15 -9.16 2.71
N PHE A 111 -3.54 -10.01 1.79
CA PHE A 111 -3.87 -11.39 2.08
C PHE A 111 -3.48 -12.32 0.92
N GLU A 112 -3.22 -13.56 1.23
CA GLU A 112 -2.92 -14.60 0.26
C GLU A 112 -4.10 -15.56 0.14
N SER A 113 -4.35 -16.05 -1.08
CA SER A 113 -5.39 -17.05 -1.35
C SER A 113 -4.99 -17.92 -2.52
N ALA A 114 -4.75 -19.20 -2.26
CA ALA A 114 -4.46 -20.17 -3.32
C ALA A 114 -5.59 -20.23 -4.38
N ALA A 115 -6.84 -20.13 -3.95
CA ALA A 115 -8.01 -20.12 -4.84
C ALA A 115 -8.01 -18.90 -5.77
N LEU A 116 -7.73 -17.71 -5.24
CA LEU A 116 -7.64 -16.48 -6.05
C LEU A 116 -6.38 -16.47 -6.92
N ASN A 117 -5.31 -17.09 -6.47
CA ASN A 117 -4.10 -17.27 -7.27
C ASN A 117 -4.33 -18.19 -8.48
N ALA A 118 -5.26 -19.12 -8.37
CA ALA A 118 -5.63 -20.06 -9.42
C ALA A 118 -6.76 -19.55 -10.34
N LEU A 119 -7.18 -18.30 -10.22
CA LEU A 119 -8.20 -17.70 -11.07
C LEU A 119 -7.83 -17.84 -12.55
N ARG A 120 -8.72 -18.46 -13.31
CA ARG A 120 -8.58 -18.59 -14.76
C ARG A 120 -8.91 -17.26 -15.43
N ILE A 121 -7.98 -16.76 -16.22
CA ILE A 121 -8.19 -15.54 -17.00
C ILE A 121 -9.14 -15.87 -18.16
N PRO A 122 -10.27 -15.17 -18.31
CA PRO A 122 -11.18 -15.33 -19.42
C PRO A 122 -10.49 -15.07 -20.78
N ASP A 123 -10.86 -15.81 -21.80
CA ASP A 123 -10.26 -15.67 -23.14
C ASP A 123 -10.47 -14.26 -23.72
N ALA A 124 -11.60 -13.62 -23.40
CA ALA A 124 -11.86 -12.23 -23.79
C ALA A 124 -10.78 -11.24 -23.31
N VAL A 125 -10.09 -11.51 -22.21
CA VAL A 125 -8.97 -10.67 -21.75
C VAL A 125 -7.73 -10.87 -22.60
N LYS A 126 -7.53 -12.07 -23.14
CA LYS A 126 -6.41 -12.41 -24.01
C LYS A 126 -6.47 -11.69 -25.36
N GLU A 127 -7.68 -11.32 -25.81
CA GLU A 127 -7.88 -10.53 -27.02
C GLU A 127 -7.29 -9.10 -26.91
N PHE A 128 -7.12 -8.58 -25.68
CA PHE A 128 -6.53 -7.27 -25.44
C PHE A 128 -4.99 -7.28 -25.38
N GLY A 129 -4.37 -8.45 -25.25
CA GLY A 129 -2.92 -8.63 -25.19
C GLY A 129 -2.45 -9.67 -24.19
N SER A 130 -1.17 -9.62 -23.84
CA SER A 130 -0.57 -10.52 -22.84
C SER A 130 -0.88 -10.06 -21.41
N VAL A 131 -1.27 -11.02 -20.57
CA VAL A 131 -1.53 -10.77 -19.14
C VAL A 131 -0.22 -10.88 -18.36
N VAL A 132 0.18 -9.81 -17.72
CA VAL A 132 1.41 -9.75 -16.91
C VAL A 132 1.14 -10.18 -15.46
N SER A 133 0.01 -9.77 -14.87
CA SER A 133 -0.36 -10.13 -13.50
C SER A 133 -1.87 -10.08 -13.30
N THR A 134 -2.33 -10.77 -12.25
CA THR A 134 -3.72 -10.72 -11.79
C THR A 134 -3.71 -10.41 -10.29
N LYS A 135 -4.43 -9.37 -9.89
CA LYS A 135 -4.65 -9.01 -8.49
C LYS A 135 -6.14 -8.91 -8.21
N VAL A 136 -6.58 -9.37 -7.04
CA VAL A 136 -7.97 -9.25 -6.59
C VAL A 136 -8.02 -8.21 -5.49
N GLU A 137 -8.95 -7.28 -5.60
CA GLU A 137 -9.23 -6.27 -4.59
C GLU A 137 -10.60 -6.57 -3.96
N VAL A 138 -10.62 -6.89 -2.68
CA VAL A 138 -11.83 -7.09 -1.89
C VAL A 138 -12.15 -5.79 -1.15
N ARG A 139 -13.32 -5.25 -1.39
CA ARG A 139 -13.78 -4.02 -0.75
C ARG A 139 -14.81 -4.30 0.32
N GLY A 140 -14.68 -3.67 1.49
CA GLY A 140 -15.58 -3.88 2.62
C GLY A 140 -15.47 -2.77 3.65
N ILE A 141 -16.02 -3.01 4.84
CA ILE A 141 -15.93 -2.11 5.99
C ILE A 141 -15.12 -2.84 7.06
N CYS A 142 -14.00 -2.26 7.50
CA CYS A 142 -13.17 -2.86 8.54
C CYS A 142 -13.89 -2.86 9.89
N GLU A 143 -13.46 -3.74 10.78
CA GLU A 143 -14.06 -3.93 12.10
C GLU A 143 -14.17 -2.61 12.90
N SER A 144 -13.10 -1.80 12.89
CA SER A 144 -13.09 -0.50 13.57
C SER A 144 -14.14 0.46 13.01
N CYS A 145 -14.31 0.51 11.69
CA CYS A 145 -15.34 1.34 11.06
C CYS A 145 -16.75 0.79 11.32
N ALA A 146 -16.94 -0.53 11.32
CA ALA A 146 -18.22 -1.15 11.64
C ALA A 146 -18.64 -0.85 13.07
N LYS A 147 -17.74 -0.95 14.05
CA LYS A 147 -17.99 -0.57 15.46
C LYS A 147 -18.42 0.90 15.57
N LYS A 148 -17.67 1.83 14.95
CA LYS A 148 -18.04 3.26 14.96
C LYS A 148 -19.41 3.53 14.35
N MET A 149 -19.76 2.83 13.26
CA MET A 149 -21.10 2.96 12.64
C MET A 149 -22.22 2.47 13.58
N ALA A 150 -22.00 1.36 14.28
CA ALA A 150 -22.95 0.85 15.26
C ALA A 150 -23.16 1.85 16.41
N GLU A 151 -22.07 2.40 16.96
CA GLU A 151 -22.14 3.42 18.01
C GLU A 151 -22.85 4.71 17.56
N GLU A 152 -22.56 5.18 16.33
CA GLU A 152 -23.21 6.35 15.74
C GLU A 152 -24.73 6.12 15.55
N SER A 153 -25.13 4.91 15.14
CA SER A 153 -26.54 4.55 14.96
C SER A 153 -27.30 4.53 16.29
N VAL A 154 -26.66 4.01 17.35
CA VAL A 154 -27.23 4.01 18.71
C VAL A 154 -27.37 5.44 19.27
N ARG A 155 -26.41 6.33 18.99
CA ARG A 155 -26.48 7.75 19.40
C ARG A 155 -27.60 8.50 18.69
N LYS A 156 -27.85 8.20 17.42
CA LYS A 156 -28.90 8.86 16.61
C LYS A 156 -30.32 8.35 16.94
N ASN A 157 -30.45 7.19 17.56
CA ASN A 157 -31.75 6.61 17.91
C ASN A 157 -31.88 6.27 19.40
N PRO A 158 -32.06 7.26 20.31
CA PRO A 158 -32.11 7.07 21.77
C PRO A 158 -33.25 6.19 22.25
N ARG A 159 -34.27 5.92 21.41
CA ARG A 159 -35.46 5.10 21.79
C ARG A 159 -35.16 3.61 21.97
N GLN A 160 -34.00 3.12 21.47
CA GLN A 160 -33.59 1.71 21.66
C GLN A 160 -32.90 1.42 23.01
N ARG A 161 -32.52 2.46 23.80
CA ARG A 161 -31.89 2.29 25.11
C ARG A 161 -32.87 1.85 26.26
N ARG A 162 -34.18 1.78 26.00
CA ARG A 162 -35.20 1.46 27.03
C ARG A 162 -35.76 0.03 26.97
N LYS A 163 -35.16 -0.89 26.21
CA LYS A 163 -35.62 -2.26 26.08
C LYS A 163 -34.46 -3.28 26.28
N ILE A 164 -33.68 -3.09 27.34
CA ILE A 164 -32.85 -4.13 27.95
C ILE A 164 -32.95 -3.97 29.44
#